data_2c99402ff50d60b065f2ec8e8268d48d
#
_entry.id   2c99402ff50d60b065f2ec8e8268d48d
#
_cell.length_a   1.000
_cell.length_b   1.000
_cell.length_c   1.000
_cell.angle_alpha   90.00
_cell.angle_beta   90.00
_cell.angle_gamma   90.00
#
_symmetry.space_group_name_H-M   'P 1'
#
loop_
_entity.id
_entity.type
_entity.pdbx_description
1 polymer ?
#
loop_
_entity_poly.entity_id
_entity_poly.type
_entity_poly.pdbx_seq_one_letter_code
_entity_poly.pdbx_strand_id
1 'polypeptide(L)'
;MKFARRKPRYLALATTAALLVIAGCSSGSTSPTSASTTSSPSASASATVSASSTVSGPAGSSTDAAPADFGAESPTLRLGYFGNLTHADAVLGVADGTFQTALGETKLETSVFNAGPAEIEALTAGAIDAGFIGPNPAINSYAKSAGDSLRIVAGATANGAALIVAKDINTVADLKGKTVATPQLGGTQDVALRKYLLDNGLKVDTTGGDDVSIASQDNSQTLDLFKSGEVQGGWLPEPWASRLVVEAGGKELVNEKTLWNDGKFTTTVLIVSRAFLEQYPGTVAKLLQGHLAELDKIAADPTDAQTRLNAALAEVAGKPLADGVISRAFAQITPTYDPLANHLAELGADGVKAGTLKAVPDLAQIYDLRILNKLLAAAGKKPVSAGGFGQE
;
A
#
# COMPACT_ATOMS: atom_id res chain seq x y z
N MET A 1 -50.98 -31.49 23.14
CA MET A 1 -49.76 -32.27 22.83
C MET A 1 -48.58 -31.50 23.34
N LYS A 2 -47.87 -31.97 24.40
CA LYS A 2 -46.71 -31.31 25.03
C LYS A 2 -45.44 -31.79 24.34
N PHE A 3 -44.67 -30.90 23.72
CA PHE A 3 -43.33 -31.21 23.19
C PHE A 3 -42.28 -30.85 24.25
N ALA A 4 -41.52 -31.88 24.65
CA ALA A 4 -40.43 -31.77 25.62
C ALA A 4 -39.17 -31.17 25.00
N ARG A 5 -38.60 -30.14 25.66
CA ARG A 5 -37.31 -29.55 25.34
C ARG A 5 -36.18 -30.47 25.81
N ARG A 6 -35.32 -30.94 24.88
CA ARG A 6 -34.04 -31.60 25.18
C ARG A 6 -32.94 -30.55 25.26
N LYS A 7 -32.23 -30.50 26.39
CA LYS A 7 -30.99 -29.71 26.60
C LYS A 7 -29.77 -30.47 25.99
N PRO A 8 -28.83 -29.81 25.31
CA PRO A 8 -27.58 -30.44 24.96
C PRO A 8 -26.62 -30.52 26.15
N ARG A 9 -25.98 -31.69 26.32
CA ARG A 9 -24.93 -31.95 27.31
C ARG A 9 -23.60 -31.53 26.68
N TYR A 10 -22.88 -30.63 27.33
CA TYR A 10 -21.49 -30.30 26.99
C TYR A 10 -20.56 -31.33 27.65
N LEU A 11 -19.76 -31.98 26.82
CA LEU A 11 -18.68 -32.87 27.24
C LEU A 11 -17.41 -32.03 27.36
N ALA A 12 -16.88 -31.89 28.60
CA ALA A 12 -15.60 -31.23 28.83
C ALA A 12 -14.47 -32.22 28.61
N LEU A 13 -13.59 -31.93 27.65
CA LEU A 13 -12.31 -32.62 27.48
C LEU A 13 -11.21 -31.83 28.20
N ALA A 14 -10.65 -32.41 29.22
CA ALA A 14 -9.46 -31.91 29.90
C ALA A 14 -8.23 -32.43 29.17
N THR A 15 -7.37 -31.54 28.69
CA THR A 15 -6.04 -31.88 28.16
C THR A 15 -4.98 -31.47 29.16
N THR A 16 -4.31 -32.47 29.70
CA THR A 16 -3.14 -32.39 30.56
C THR A 16 -1.89 -31.96 29.78
N ALA A 17 -1.23 -30.89 30.24
CA ALA A 17 0.07 -30.44 29.77
C ALA A 17 1.16 -31.26 30.47
N ALA A 18 2.04 -31.86 29.69
CA ALA A 18 3.27 -32.47 30.17
C ALA A 18 4.46 -31.51 29.94
N LEU A 19 5.07 -31.05 31.02
CA LEU A 19 6.39 -30.39 31.03
C LEU A 19 7.49 -31.41 30.87
N LEU A 20 8.36 -31.21 29.88
CA LEU A 20 9.68 -31.87 29.84
C LEU A 20 10.77 -30.81 30.07
N VAL A 21 11.41 -30.91 31.22
CA VAL A 21 12.67 -30.22 31.58
C VAL A 21 13.82 -31.14 31.15
N ILE A 22 14.72 -30.64 30.32
CA ILE A 22 16.03 -31.28 30.12
C ILE A 22 17.11 -30.25 30.44
N ALA A 23 17.77 -30.47 31.58
CA ALA A 23 19.02 -29.83 31.94
C ALA A 23 20.18 -30.68 31.39
N GLY A 24 21.22 -30.05 30.88
CA GLY A 24 22.44 -30.68 30.46
C GLY A 24 23.59 -29.69 30.43
N CYS A 25 24.43 -29.73 31.48
CA CYS A 25 25.67 -28.98 31.64
C CYS A 25 26.82 -29.56 30.83
N SER A 26 27.80 -28.72 30.55
CA SER A 26 29.25 -28.97 30.74
C SER A 26 30.12 -28.49 29.59
N SER A 27 30.80 -27.39 29.78
CA SER A 27 32.23 -27.17 30.06
C SER A 27 33.23 -27.54 28.94
N GLY A 28 34.12 -26.56 28.66
CA GLY A 28 35.40 -26.85 28.04
C GLY A 28 36.07 -25.65 27.37
N SER A 29 36.87 -24.99 28.17
CA SER A 29 37.95 -24.07 27.88
C SER A 29 38.88 -24.50 26.74
N THR A 30 39.45 -23.53 25.98
CA THR A 30 40.90 -23.22 25.99
C THR A 30 41.21 -22.16 24.94
N SER A 31 41.81 -21.05 25.40
CA SER A 31 42.71 -20.20 24.59
C SER A 31 44.13 -20.79 24.69
N PRO A 32 45.06 -20.49 23.77
CA PRO A 32 46.02 -19.43 24.03
C PRO A 32 46.48 -18.66 22.76
N THR A 33 46.67 -17.34 22.85
CA THR A 33 47.92 -16.57 23.13
C THR A 33 48.99 -16.50 22.01
N SER A 34 49.29 -15.21 21.64
CA SER A 34 50.57 -14.61 21.22
C SER A 34 51.06 -14.86 19.80
N ALA A 35 51.66 -13.90 19.06
CA ALA A 35 52.51 -12.78 19.44
C ALA A 35 52.74 -11.85 18.22
N SER A 36 52.89 -10.58 18.51
CA SER A 36 53.75 -9.51 18.03
C SER A 36 54.76 -9.78 16.89
N THR A 37 54.91 -8.81 15.99
CA THR A 37 56.15 -8.01 15.76
C THR A 37 55.90 -6.92 14.69
N THR A 38 55.98 -5.71 15.09
CA THR A 38 56.91 -4.58 14.75
C THR A 38 57.62 -4.62 13.38
N SER A 39 57.43 -3.55 12.59
CA SER A 39 58.50 -2.61 12.21
C SER A 39 58.03 -1.57 11.16
N SER A 40 58.09 -0.33 11.49
CA SER A 40 58.38 0.78 10.55
C SER A 40 59.89 0.88 10.34
N PRO A 41 60.44 1.51 9.28
CA PRO A 41 60.58 2.96 9.31
C PRO A 41 60.48 3.72 7.98
N SER A 42 60.27 5.01 8.15
CA SER A 42 60.64 6.21 7.39
C SER A 42 61.55 6.13 6.18
N ALA A 43 61.23 6.94 5.15
CA ALA A 43 62.19 7.86 4.52
C ALA A 43 61.47 8.99 3.77
N SER A 44 61.82 10.19 4.13
CA SER A 44 61.56 11.48 3.46
C SER A 44 62.30 11.57 2.12
N ALA A 45 61.71 12.32 1.18
CA ALA A 45 62.47 13.17 0.28
C ALA A 45 61.58 14.29 -0.29
N SER A 46 62.13 15.47 -0.21
CA SER A 46 61.58 16.79 -0.51
C SER A 46 61.64 17.18 -1.99
N ALA A 47 60.77 18.15 -2.31
CA ALA A 47 60.89 19.29 -3.20
C ALA A 47 60.89 19.06 -4.73
N THR A 48 60.00 19.71 -5.44
CA THR A 48 60.35 20.98 -6.10
C THR A 48 59.12 21.70 -6.65
N VAL A 49 59.09 23.00 -6.43
CA VAL A 49 58.11 23.99 -6.84
C VAL A 49 58.21 24.23 -8.36
N SER A 50 57.07 24.34 -9.04
CA SER A 50 56.96 25.22 -10.21
C SER A 50 55.56 25.77 -10.33
N ALA A 51 55.47 27.06 -10.22
CA ALA A 51 54.30 27.88 -10.48
C ALA A 51 54.08 28.03 -11.98
N SER A 52 52.84 28.02 -12.45
CA SER A 52 52.36 28.96 -13.47
C SER A 52 50.85 28.88 -13.72
N SER A 53 50.31 30.07 -13.59
CA SER A 53 49.23 30.69 -14.38
C SER A 53 47.79 30.27 -14.10
N THR A 54 47.18 31.18 -13.38
CA THR A 54 45.75 31.49 -13.26
C THR A 54 45.05 31.62 -14.59
N VAL A 55 43.97 30.83 -14.79
CA VAL A 55 42.86 31.25 -15.63
C VAL A 55 41.61 31.20 -14.73
N SER A 56 41.13 32.38 -14.35
CA SER A 56 39.87 32.59 -13.68
C SER A 56 38.73 32.38 -14.66
N GLY A 57 38.08 31.20 -14.61
CA GLY A 57 36.73 31.01 -15.14
C GLY A 57 35.74 31.28 -14.02
N PRO A 58 34.52 31.78 -14.32
CA PRO A 58 33.54 32.06 -13.27
C PRO A 58 33.12 30.74 -12.61
N ALA A 59 33.42 30.64 -11.32
CA ALA A 59 32.90 29.60 -10.44
C ALA A 59 31.39 29.77 -10.41
N GLY A 60 30.69 28.87 -11.09
CA GLY A 60 29.26 28.62 -10.85
C GLY A 60 29.15 28.15 -9.40
N SER A 61 28.67 29.03 -8.54
CA SER A 61 28.27 28.66 -7.19
C SER A 61 27.10 27.67 -7.31
N SER A 62 27.39 26.38 -7.28
CA SER A 62 26.43 25.40 -6.82
C SER A 62 26.22 25.73 -5.34
N THR A 63 25.19 26.50 -5.05
CA THR A 63 24.62 26.55 -3.70
C THR A 63 24.08 25.15 -3.43
N ASP A 64 24.91 24.31 -2.80
CA ASP A 64 24.43 23.16 -2.02
C ASP A 64 23.52 23.75 -0.94
N ALA A 65 22.21 23.81 -1.26
CA ALA A 65 21.21 24.13 -0.27
C ALA A 65 21.28 23.02 0.77
N ALA A 66 21.57 23.35 2.01
CA ALA A 66 21.52 22.42 3.12
C ALA A 66 20.19 21.66 3.06
N PRO A 67 20.20 20.34 3.30
CA PRO A 67 18.95 19.55 3.29
C PRO A 67 17.94 20.24 4.20
N ALA A 68 16.72 20.41 3.70
CA ALA A 68 15.65 21.05 4.46
C ALA A 68 15.43 20.26 5.75
N ASP A 69 15.56 20.92 6.89
CA ASP A 69 15.23 20.33 8.18
C ASP A 69 13.72 20.24 8.31
N PHE A 70 13.21 19.01 8.40
CA PHE A 70 11.78 18.72 8.60
C PHE A 70 11.46 18.39 10.07
N GLY A 71 12.45 18.34 10.97
CA GLY A 71 12.29 18.07 12.38
C GLY A 71 12.71 16.67 12.82
N ALA A 72 12.16 16.19 13.94
CA ALA A 72 12.59 14.97 14.59
C ALA A 72 12.46 13.71 13.72
N GLU A 73 13.38 12.77 13.94
CA GLU A 73 13.41 11.46 13.30
C GLU A 73 13.19 10.33 14.31
N SER A 74 12.48 9.30 13.91
CA SER A 74 12.29 8.08 14.69
C SER A 74 13.44 7.10 14.45
N PRO A 75 13.85 6.29 15.44
CA PRO A 75 14.80 5.20 15.21
C PRO A 75 14.25 4.08 14.34
N THR A 76 12.93 3.96 14.24
CA THR A 76 12.26 2.92 13.45
C THR A 76 11.01 3.48 12.76
N LEU A 77 10.78 3.06 11.53
CA LEU A 77 9.53 3.26 10.80
C LEU A 77 8.92 1.89 10.48
N ARG A 78 7.68 1.67 10.93
CA ARG A 78 6.90 0.46 10.62
C ARG A 78 5.92 0.78 9.51
N LEU A 79 6.14 0.17 8.34
CA LEU A 79 5.42 0.47 7.09
C LEU A 79 4.52 -0.70 6.68
N GLY A 80 3.23 -0.42 6.45
CA GLY A 80 2.27 -1.34 5.86
C GLY A 80 2.15 -1.17 4.35
N TYR A 81 1.90 -2.25 3.61
CA TYR A 81 1.54 -2.21 2.19
C TYR A 81 0.91 -3.53 1.74
N PHE A 82 0.39 -3.59 0.49
CA PHE A 82 -0.14 -4.85 -0.08
C PHE A 82 0.80 -5.38 -1.15
N GLY A 83 0.87 -6.70 -1.27
CA GLY A 83 1.57 -7.39 -2.37
C GLY A 83 0.77 -7.32 -3.68
N ASN A 84 0.45 -6.11 -4.14
CA ASN A 84 -0.34 -5.84 -5.35
C ASN A 84 0.40 -4.89 -6.30
N LEU A 85 0.07 -4.94 -7.60
CA LEU A 85 0.59 -3.97 -8.57
C LEU A 85 0.15 -2.53 -8.27
N THR A 86 -1.02 -2.35 -7.67
CA THR A 86 -1.50 -1.02 -7.23
C THR A 86 -0.67 -0.42 -6.10
N HIS A 87 0.30 -1.16 -5.56
CA HIS A 87 1.29 -0.73 -4.57
C HIS A 87 2.71 -0.82 -5.14
N ALA A 88 2.87 -0.62 -6.45
CA ALA A 88 4.12 -0.85 -7.17
C ALA A 88 5.32 -0.11 -6.56
N ASP A 89 5.14 1.16 -6.23
CA ASP A 89 6.16 1.99 -5.60
C ASP A 89 6.56 1.53 -4.19
N ALA A 90 5.58 1.07 -3.39
CA ALA A 90 5.83 0.47 -2.08
C ALA A 90 6.60 -0.85 -2.20
N VAL A 91 6.14 -1.75 -3.08
CA VAL A 91 6.76 -3.06 -3.30
C VAL A 91 8.20 -2.89 -3.79
N LEU A 92 8.43 -2.02 -4.78
CA LEU A 92 9.77 -1.75 -5.33
C LEU A 92 10.64 -0.98 -4.34
N GLY A 93 10.09 0.04 -3.68
CA GLY A 93 10.83 0.86 -2.70
C GLY A 93 11.36 0.05 -1.53
N VAL A 94 10.62 -0.99 -1.12
CA VAL A 94 11.07 -1.97 -0.12
C VAL A 94 12.07 -2.95 -0.71
N ALA A 95 11.76 -3.59 -1.84
CA ALA A 95 12.58 -4.65 -2.44
C ALA A 95 13.94 -4.13 -2.91
N ASP A 96 13.99 -2.95 -3.52
CA ASP A 96 15.20 -2.31 -4.04
C ASP A 96 16.01 -1.58 -2.95
N GLY A 97 15.49 -1.51 -1.72
CA GLY A 97 16.11 -0.77 -0.63
C GLY A 97 16.07 0.76 -0.78
N THR A 98 15.26 1.28 -1.71
CA THR A 98 15.13 2.73 -1.95
C THR A 98 14.61 3.45 -0.71
N PHE A 99 13.62 2.88 -0.02
CA PHE A 99 13.08 3.46 1.20
C PHE A 99 14.09 3.41 2.35
N GLN A 100 14.78 2.28 2.55
CA GLN A 100 15.81 2.19 3.58
C GLN A 100 16.97 3.16 3.32
N THR A 101 17.37 3.31 2.05
CA THR A 101 18.41 4.28 1.65
C THR A 101 18.00 5.71 1.97
N ALA A 102 16.77 6.10 1.67
CA ALA A 102 16.25 7.43 1.98
C ALA A 102 16.11 7.67 3.49
N LEU A 103 15.68 6.65 4.25
CA LEU A 103 15.52 6.69 5.70
C LEU A 103 16.86 6.82 6.45
N GLY A 104 17.98 6.37 5.85
CA GLY A 104 19.30 6.42 6.49
C GLY A 104 19.36 5.56 7.76
N GLU A 105 19.60 6.19 8.90
CA GLU A 105 19.72 5.51 10.21
C GLU A 105 18.38 5.01 10.77
N THR A 106 17.24 5.52 10.30
CA THR A 106 15.91 5.02 10.69
C THR A 106 15.71 3.62 10.13
N LYS A 107 15.54 2.62 10.99
CA LYS A 107 15.28 1.23 10.58
C LYS A 107 13.91 1.11 9.95
N LEU A 108 13.82 0.54 8.74
CA LEU A 108 12.55 0.18 8.12
C LEU A 108 12.11 -1.22 8.57
N GLU A 109 10.91 -1.32 9.11
CA GLU A 109 10.21 -2.59 9.36
C GLU A 109 8.94 -2.63 8.52
N THR A 110 8.65 -3.75 7.89
CA THR A 110 7.53 -3.84 6.95
C THR A 110 6.53 -4.93 7.32
N SER A 111 5.25 -4.67 7.00
CA SER A 111 4.16 -5.63 7.14
C SER A 111 3.33 -5.67 5.86
N VAL A 112 3.05 -6.87 5.35
CA VAL A 112 2.23 -7.06 4.16
C VAL A 112 0.79 -7.41 4.56
N PHE A 113 -0.18 -6.72 3.97
CA PHE A 113 -1.60 -6.91 4.22
C PHE A 113 -2.33 -7.36 2.95
N ASN A 114 -3.48 -8.00 3.09
CA ASN A 114 -4.33 -8.39 1.97
C ASN A 114 -5.32 -7.30 1.57
N ALA A 115 -5.75 -6.45 2.53
CA ALA A 115 -6.72 -5.40 2.29
C ALA A 115 -6.69 -4.31 3.40
N GLY A 116 -7.27 -3.14 3.09
CA GLY A 116 -7.17 -1.94 3.90
C GLY A 116 -7.76 -2.01 5.30
N PRO A 117 -8.94 -2.61 5.54
CA PRO A 117 -9.46 -2.71 6.90
C PRO A 117 -8.51 -3.38 7.90
N ALA A 118 -7.82 -4.46 7.49
CA ALA A 118 -6.81 -5.12 8.33
C ALA A 118 -5.57 -4.22 8.59
N GLU A 119 -5.15 -3.46 7.59
CA GLU A 119 -4.06 -2.48 7.76
C GLU A 119 -4.44 -1.34 8.71
N ILE A 120 -5.69 -0.84 8.65
CA ILE A 120 -6.20 0.16 9.59
C ILE A 120 -6.24 -0.37 11.03
N GLU A 121 -6.57 -1.64 11.23
CA GLU A 121 -6.50 -2.27 12.56
C GLU A 121 -5.06 -2.25 13.08
N ALA A 122 -4.07 -2.58 12.26
CA ALA A 122 -2.65 -2.53 12.61
C ALA A 122 -2.18 -1.10 12.92
N LEU A 123 -2.59 -0.10 12.12
CA LEU A 123 -2.29 1.31 12.37
C LEU A 123 -2.89 1.79 13.70
N THR A 124 -4.14 1.45 13.95
CA THR A 124 -4.86 1.83 15.18
C THR A 124 -4.25 1.17 16.42
N ALA A 125 -3.79 -0.06 16.29
CA ALA A 125 -3.08 -0.78 17.35
C ALA A 125 -1.64 -0.30 17.56
N GLY A 126 -1.14 0.61 16.72
CA GLY A 126 0.26 1.06 16.75
C GLY A 126 1.26 -0.02 16.32
N ALA A 127 0.81 -1.03 15.57
CA ALA A 127 1.69 -2.05 14.98
C ALA A 127 2.42 -1.54 13.73
N ILE A 128 1.85 -0.55 13.04
CA ILE A 128 2.49 0.21 11.97
C ILE A 128 2.34 1.71 12.20
N ASP A 129 3.23 2.51 11.62
CA ASP A 129 3.27 3.97 11.74
C ASP A 129 2.75 4.66 10.48
N ALA A 130 2.99 4.04 9.33
CA ALA A 130 2.60 4.51 8.01
C ALA A 130 2.14 3.33 7.15
N GLY A 131 1.43 3.59 6.06
CA GLY A 131 1.01 2.53 5.15
C GLY A 131 0.53 3.04 3.81
N PHE A 132 0.64 2.17 2.81
CA PHE A 132 0.07 2.35 1.49
C PHE A 132 -1.28 1.63 1.43
N ILE A 133 -2.38 2.37 1.23
CA ILE A 133 -3.72 1.85 1.43
C ILE A 133 -4.73 2.45 0.45
N GLY A 134 -5.86 1.79 0.26
CA GLY A 134 -6.97 2.36 -0.48
C GLY A 134 -7.65 3.55 0.23
N PRO A 135 -8.24 4.51 -0.50
CA PRO A 135 -8.82 5.72 0.10
C PRO A 135 -10.02 5.44 1.00
N ASN A 136 -10.90 4.49 0.69
CA ASN A 136 -12.10 4.25 1.51
C ASN A 136 -11.78 3.72 2.92
N PRO A 137 -10.86 2.76 3.15
CA PRO A 137 -10.41 2.42 4.49
C PRO A 137 -9.81 3.60 5.25
N ALA A 138 -9.03 4.47 4.60
CA ALA A 138 -8.48 5.68 5.21
C ALA A 138 -9.59 6.65 5.63
N ILE A 139 -10.56 6.93 4.74
CA ILE A 139 -11.75 7.76 5.03
C ILE A 139 -12.55 7.17 6.21
N ASN A 140 -12.80 5.86 6.19
CA ASN A 140 -13.55 5.19 7.25
C ASN A 140 -12.85 5.29 8.61
N SER A 141 -11.53 5.12 8.66
CA SER A 141 -10.73 5.28 9.87
C SER A 141 -10.76 6.71 10.38
N TYR A 142 -10.52 7.67 9.47
CA TYR A 142 -10.56 9.09 9.78
C TYR A 142 -11.92 9.51 10.37
N ALA A 143 -13.01 9.10 9.73
CA ALA A 143 -14.37 9.39 10.17
C ALA A 143 -14.69 8.78 11.55
N LYS A 144 -14.31 7.51 11.78
CA LYS A 144 -14.55 6.80 13.05
C LYS A 144 -13.77 7.42 14.21
N SER A 145 -12.60 7.97 13.95
CA SER A 145 -11.74 8.62 14.96
C SER A 145 -12.01 10.11 15.14
N ALA A 146 -13.04 10.66 14.49
CA ALA A 146 -13.29 12.11 14.44
C ALA A 146 -12.03 12.91 13.98
N GLY A 147 -11.27 12.37 13.03
CA GLY A 147 -10.11 13.02 12.44
C GLY A 147 -8.77 12.76 13.14
N ASP A 148 -8.73 11.86 14.13
CA ASP A 148 -7.54 11.68 14.97
C ASP A 148 -6.59 10.57 14.50
N SER A 149 -7.06 9.61 13.68
CA SER A 149 -6.28 8.40 13.38
C SER A 149 -5.09 8.62 12.47
N LEU A 150 -5.26 9.36 11.38
CA LEU A 150 -4.26 9.44 10.31
C LEU A 150 -4.29 10.74 9.51
N ARG A 151 -3.26 10.90 8.65
CA ARG A 151 -3.22 11.86 7.56
C ARG A 151 -2.82 11.16 6.28
N ILE A 152 -3.41 11.57 5.15
CA ILE A 152 -2.93 11.21 3.81
C ILE A 152 -1.83 12.23 3.46
N VAL A 153 -0.63 11.72 3.17
CA VAL A 153 0.56 12.55 2.94
C VAL A 153 1.02 12.53 1.48
N ALA A 154 0.54 11.58 0.68
CA ALA A 154 0.78 11.51 -0.78
C ALA A 154 -0.24 10.58 -1.46
N GLY A 155 -0.35 10.69 -2.79
CA GLY A 155 -0.84 9.61 -3.64
C GLY A 155 0.22 8.52 -3.81
N ALA A 156 -0.18 7.37 -4.37
CA ALA A 156 0.74 6.31 -4.76
C ALA A 156 0.35 5.71 -6.12
N THR A 157 -0.93 5.36 -6.30
CA THR A 157 -1.42 4.82 -7.58
C THR A 157 -2.83 5.32 -7.87
N ALA A 158 -3.02 5.76 -9.10
CA ALA A 158 -4.33 5.95 -9.71
C ALA A 158 -4.67 4.76 -10.61
N ASN A 159 -5.98 4.48 -10.79
CA ASN A 159 -6.49 3.40 -11.64
C ASN A 159 -6.12 1.99 -11.15
N GLY A 160 -6.29 0.98 -11.99
CA GLY A 160 -5.86 -0.39 -11.67
C GLY A 160 -6.86 -1.21 -10.87
N ALA A 161 -8.17 -0.97 -11.05
CA ALA A 161 -9.23 -1.85 -10.56
C ALA A 161 -10.32 -2.02 -11.62
N ALA A 162 -10.95 -3.19 -11.64
CA ALA A 162 -11.99 -3.54 -12.60
C ALA A 162 -12.94 -4.61 -12.08
N LEU A 163 -14.18 -4.60 -12.58
CA LEU A 163 -15.11 -5.71 -12.46
C LEU A 163 -14.87 -6.71 -13.58
N ILE A 164 -14.33 -7.86 -13.22
CA ILE A 164 -14.13 -9.01 -14.10
C ILE A 164 -15.22 -10.03 -13.82
N VAL A 165 -15.83 -10.57 -14.88
CA VAL A 165 -16.96 -11.50 -14.78
C VAL A 165 -16.79 -12.72 -15.66
N ALA A 166 -17.57 -13.75 -15.41
CA ALA A 166 -17.68 -14.94 -16.26
C ALA A 166 -18.14 -14.57 -17.69
N LYS A 167 -17.78 -15.39 -18.68
CA LYS A 167 -17.99 -15.10 -20.11
C LYS A 167 -19.46 -14.90 -20.51
N ASP A 168 -20.37 -15.53 -19.81
CA ASP A 168 -21.82 -15.48 -20.06
C ASP A 168 -22.49 -14.21 -19.52
N ILE A 169 -21.84 -13.44 -18.64
CA ILE A 169 -22.34 -12.19 -18.08
C ILE A 169 -21.98 -11.04 -19.01
N ASN A 170 -22.95 -10.39 -19.65
CA ASN A 170 -22.73 -9.34 -20.64
C ASN A 170 -23.13 -7.94 -20.16
N THR A 171 -24.04 -7.88 -19.20
CA THR A 171 -24.59 -6.64 -18.64
C THR A 171 -24.61 -6.70 -17.12
N VAL A 172 -24.76 -5.56 -16.46
CA VAL A 172 -24.94 -5.52 -15.01
C VAL A 172 -26.18 -6.29 -14.55
N ALA A 173 -27.24 -6.33 -15.37
CA ALA A 173 -28.48 -7.05 -15.06
C ALA A 173 -28.26 -8.58 -14.95
N ASP A 174 -27.30 -9.12 -15.68
CA ASP A 174 -26.94 -10.55 -15.63
C ASP A 174 -26.29 -10.97 -14.30
N LEU A 175 -25.90 -9.99 -13.46
CA LEU A 175 -25.36 -10.24 -12.13
C LEU A 175 -26.43 -10.63 -11.11
N LYS A 176 -27.72 -10.45 -11.43
CA LYS A 176 -28.81 -10.83 -10.52
C LYS A 176 -28.77 -12.33 -10.20
N GLY A 177 -28.79 -12.64 -8.89
CA GLY A 177 -28.65 -14.01 -8.39
C GLY A 177 -27.24 -14.59 -8.47
N LYS A 178 -26.23 -13.77 -8.82
CA LYS A 178 -24.83 -14.18 -8.89
C LYS A 178 -24.06 -13.77 -7.64
N THR A 179 -22.90 -14.37 -7.45
CA THR A 179 -21.94 -14.00 -6.41
C THR A 179 -20.75 -13.28 -7.04
N VAL A 180 -20.45 -12.08 -6.54
CA VAL A 180 -19.29 -11.25 -6.96
C VAL A 180 -18.39 -11.03 -5.76
N ALA A 181 -17.09 -11.25 -5.93
CA ALA A 181 -16.11 -11.13 -4.86
C ALA A 181 -15.51 -9.73 -4.77
N THR A 182 -15.13 -9.34 -3.55
CA THR A 182 -14.30 -8.17 -3.25
C THR A 182 -13.24 -8.54 -2.22
N PRO A 183 -12.09 -7.81 -2.13
CA PRO A 183 -11.01 -8.20 -1.23
C PRO A 183 -11.39 -8.23 0.25
N GLN A 184 -12.19 -7.25 0.69
CA GLN A 184 -12.68 -7.15 2.08
C GLN A 184 -13.83 -6.16 2.18
N LEU A 185 -14.77 -6.43 3.09
CA LEU A 185 -15.88 -5.53 3.41
C LEU A 185 -15.36 -4.15 3.85
N GLY A 186 -15.86 -3.09 3.22
CA GLY A 186 -15.46 -1.70 3.50
C GLY A 186 -14.12 -1.30 2.87
N GLY A 187 -13.50 -2.17 2.09
CA GLY A 187 -12.37 -1.83 1.22
C GLY A 187 -12.81 -1.01 0.02
N THR A 188 -11.86 -0.43 -0.71
CA THR A 188 -12.14 0.46 -1.86
C THR A 188 -12.97 -0.25 -2.93
N GLN A 189 -12.60 -1.48 -3.30
CA GLN A 189 -13.30 -2.26 -4.33
C GLN A 189 -14.70 -2.73 -3.86
N ASP A 190 -14.89 -2.95 -2.57
CA ASP A 190 -16.21 -3.28 -2.02
C ASP A 190 -17.17 -2.10 -2.10
N VAL A 191 -16.69 -0.90 -1.78
CA VAL A 191 -17.47 0.34 -1.93
C VAL A 191 -17.80 0.60 -3.39
N ALA A 192 -16.83 0.46 -4.30
CA ALA A 192 -17.03 0.64 -5.73
C ALA A 192 -18.07 -0.33 -6.32
N LEU A 193 -17.97 -1.63 -5.97
CA LEU A 193 -18.95 -2.63 -6.42
C LEU A 193 -20.36 -2.32 -5.91
N ARG A 194 -20.51 -2.04 -4.61
CA ARG A 194 -21.83 -1.75 -4.01
C ARG A 194 -22.45 -0.52 -4.64
N LYS A 195 -21.69 0.56 -4.77
CA LYS A 195 -22.13 1.78 -5.46
C LYS A 195 -22.59 1.46 -6.90
N TYR A 196 -21.76 0.76 -7.66
CA TYR A 196 -22.05 0.41 -9.06
C TYR A 196 -23.34 -0.41 -9.20
N LEU A 197 -23.55 -1.41 -8.35
CA LEU A 197 -24.77 -2.22 -8.36
C LEU A 197 -26.00 -1.37 -8.03
N LEU A 198 -25.94 -0.53 -6.99
CA LEU A 198 -27.02 0.36 -6.60
C LEU A 198 -27.34 1.41 -7.66
N ASP A 199 -26.32 1.97 -8.34
CA ASP A 199 -26.50 2.94 -9.43
C ASP A 199 -27.21 2.31 -10.65
N ASN A 200 -27.07 1.00 -10.81
CA ASN A 200 -27.71 0.24 -11.88
C ASN A 200 -29.01 -0.47 -11.43
N GLY A 201 -29.56 -0.09 -10.29
CA GLY A 201 -30.86 -0.56 -9.81
C GLY A 201 -30.87 -1.97 -9.20
N LEU A 202 -29.70 -2.58 -8.98
CA LEU A 202 -29.57 -3.82 -8.25
C LEU A 202 -29.42 -3.56 -6.75
N LYS A 203 -30.13 -4.31 -5.94
CA LYS A 203 -30.09 -4.17 -4.50
C LYS A 203 -28.97 -5.00 -3.91
N VAL A 204 -28.29 -4.42 -2.95
CA VAL A 204 -27.32 -5.10 -2.08
C VAL A 204 -27.50 -4.58 -0.67
N ASP A 205 -27.57 -5.46 0.30
CA ASP A 205 -27.62 -5.06 1.72
C ASP A 205 -26.19 -4.87 2.29
N THR A 206 -26.10 -4.38 3.52
CA THR A 206 -24.81 -4.14 4.19
C THR A 206 -24.05 -5.43 4.50
N THR A 207 -24.73 -6.58 4.48
CA THR A 207 -24.12 -7.91 4.70
C THR A 207 -23.66 -8.57 3.40
N GLY A 208 -23.97 -7.94 2.24
CA GLY A 208 -23.59 -8.45 0.93
C GLY A 208 -24.59 -9.42 0.32
N GLY A 209 -25.86 -9.38 0.77
CA GLY A 209 -26.97 -10.15 0.20
C GLY A 209 -27.87 -9.33 -0.73
N ASP A 210 -29.06 -9.87 -1.04
CA ASP A 210 -30.15 -9.35 -1.87
C ASP A 210 -30.02 -9.76 -3.37
N ASP A 211 -30.17 -8.82 -4.33
CA ASP A 211 -30.14 -9.16 -5.77
C ASP A 211 -28.80 -9.74 -6.22
N VAL A 212 -27.69 -9.32 -5.62
CA VAL A 212 -26.34 -9.81 -5.87
C VAL A 212 -25.69 -10.17 -4.54
N SER A 213 -25.09 -11.36 -4.46
CA SER A 213 -24.29 -11.74 -3.30
C SER A 213 -22.88 -11.19 -3.43
N ILE A 214 -22.39 -10.50 -2.39
CA ILE A 214 -21.00 -10.01 -2.34
C ILE A 214 -20.21 -10.88 -1.38
N ALA A 215 -19.20 -11.58 -1.91
CA ALA A 215 -18.28 -12.40 -1.12
C ALA A 215 -17.00 -11.58 -0.81
N SER A 216 -16.79 -11.25 0.48
CA SER A 216 -15.56 -10.60 0.93
C SER A 216 -14.54 -11.66 1.28
N GLN A 217 -13.44 -11.74 0.51
CA GLN A 217 -12.44 -12.80 0.65
C GLN A 217 -11.11 -12.42 -0.01
N ASP A 218 -10.05 -13.10 0.39
CA ASP A 218 -8.73 -12.87 -0.19
C ASP A 218 -8.72 -13.00 -1.72
N ASN A 219 -7.96 -12.16 -2.39
CA ASN A 219 -7.88 -12.13 -3.84
C ASN A 219 -7.41 -13.46 -4.45
N SER A 220 -6.50 -14.18 -3.77
CA SER A 220 -6.04 -15.51 -4.21
C SER A 220 -7.17 -16.55 -4.16
N GLN A 221 -7.99 -16.52 -3.10
CA GLN A 221 -9.18 -17.37 -2.99
C GLN A 221 -10.21 -17.01 -4.07
N THR A 222 -10.40 -15.72 -4.33
CA THR A 222 -11.30 -15.27 -5.42
C THR A 222 -10.90 -15.87 -6.76
N LEU A 223 -9.60 -15.94 -7.08
CA LEU A 223 -9.13 -16.55 -8.33
C LEU A 223 -9.52 -18.04 -8.42
N ASP A 224 -9.36 -18.79 -7.33
CA ASP A 224 -9.66 -20.21 -7.29
C ASP A 224 -11.19 -20.46 -7.37
N LEU A 225 -11.99 -19.69 -6.63
CA LEU A 225 -13.45 -19.78 -6.66
C LEU A 225 -14.06 -19.31 -7.99
N PHE A 226 -13.41 -18.36 -8.66
CA PHE A 226 -13.81 -17.97 -10.01
C PHE A 226 -13.51 -19.08 -11.03
N LYS A 227 -12.35 -19.74 -10.93
CA LYS A 227 -12.00 -20.90 -11.76
C LYS A 227 -12.96 -22.08 -11.56
N SER A 228 -13.41 -22.33 -10.32
CA SER A 228 -14.39 -23.39 -10.02
C SER A 228 -15.83 -23.00 -10.37
N GLY A 229 -16.10 -21.72 -10.64
CA GLY A 229 -17.45 -21.21 -10.93
C GLY A 229 -18.30 -20.94 -9.69
N GLU A 230 -17.71 -20.97 -8.49
CA GLU A 230 -18.41 -20.66 -7.23
C GLU A 230 -18.69 -19.17 -7.09
N VAL A 231 -17.82 -18.30 -7.64
CA VAL A 231 -18.08 -16.87 -7.83
C VAL A 231 -18.09 -16.55 -9.32
N GLN A 232 -19.00 -15.67 -9.76
CA GLN A 232 -19.18 -15.33 -11.16
C GLN A 232 -18.56 -13.99 -11.54
N GLY A 233 -17.95 -13.30 -10.59
CA GLY A 233 -17.21 -12.06 -10.84
C GLY A 233 -16.37 -11.65 -9.65
N GLY A 234 -15.51 -10.64 -9.88
CA GLY A 234 -14.74 -9.99 -8.84
C GLY A 234 -14.45 -8.54 -9.21
N TRP A 235 -14.70 -7.60 -8.30
CA TRP A 235 -14.18 -6.25 -8.41
C TRP A 235 -12.86 -6.20 -7.68
N LEU A 236 -11.77 -6.26 -8.44
CA LEU A 236 -10.44 -6.53 -7.90
C LEU A 236 -9.42 -5.49 -8.34
N PRO A 237 -8.40 -5.23 -7.50
CA PRO A 237 -7.24 -4.45 -7.90
C PRO A 237 -6.29 -5.28 -8.77
N GLU A 238 -5.39 -4.62 -9.50
CA GLU A 238 -4.30 -5.30 -10.21
C GLU A 238 -3.22 -5.84 -9.22
N PRO A 239 -2.69 -7.04 -9.46
CA PRO A 239 -2.78 -7.85 -10.68
C PRO A 239 -3.97 -8.81 -10.73
N TRP A 240 -4.85 -8.82 -9.75
CA TRP A 240 -5.89 -9.83 -9.59
C TRP A 240 -6.97 -9.75 -10.67
N ALA A 241 -7.34 -8.52 -11.09
CA ALA A 241 -8.23 -8.33 -12.23
C ALA A 241 -7.64 -8.97 -13.50
N SER A 242 -6.36 -8.72 -13.79
CA SER A 242 -5.64 -9.33 -14.90
C SER A 242 -5.52 -10.85 -14.79
N ARG A 243 -5.33 -11.37 -13.57
CA ARG A 243 -5.28 -12.83 -13.33
C ARG A 243 -6.60 -13.50 -13.62
N LEU A 244 -7.74 -12.90 -13.24
CA LEU A 244 -9.06 -13.43 -13.60
C LEU A 244 -9.24 -13.50 -15.12
N VAL A 245 -8.76 -12.50 -15.86
CA VAL A 245 -8.83 -12.49 -17.34
C VAL A 245 -7.91 -13.56 -17.93
N VAL A 246 -6.62 -13.53 -17.59
CA VAL A 246 -5.59 -14.33 -18.27
C VAL A 246 -5.57 -15.78 -17.80
N GLU A 247 -5.70 -16.00 -16.47
CA GLU A 247 -5.57 -17.33 -15.87
C GLU A 247 -6.91 -18.07 -15.72
N ALA A 248 -8.04 -17.34 -15.68
CA ALA A 248 -9.37 -17.92 -15.45
C ALA A 248 -10.37 -17.65 -16.58
N GLY A 249 -9.95 -16.95 -17.64
CA GLY A 249 -10.76 -16.70 -18.83
C GLY A 249 -11.94 -15.77 -18.59
N GLY A 250 -11.90 -14.94 -17.54
CA GLY A 250 -12.87 -13.89 -17.28
C GLY A 250 -12.81 -12.78 -18.34
N LYS A 251 -13.84 -11.95 -18.37
CA LYS A 251 -13.85 -10.73 -19.19
C LYS A 251 -14.11 -9.50 -18.35
N GLU A 252 -13.54 -8.39 -18.75
CA GLU A 252 -13.77 -7.09 -18.14
C GLU A 252 -15.18 -6.62 -18.49
N LEU A 253 -16.05 -6.49 -17.49
CA LEU A 253 -17.38 -5.89 -17.63
C LEU A 253 -17.29 -4.36 -17.44
N VAL A 254 -16.50 -3.91 -16.46
CA VAL A 254 -16.30 -2.50 -16.16
C VAL A 254 -14.83 -2.27 -15.78
N ASN A 255 -14.19 -1.33 -16.46
CA ASN A 255 -12.96 -0.74 -15.96
C ASN A 255 -13.33 0.46 -15.09
N GLU A 256 -12.93 0.48 -13.82
CA GLU A 256 -13.39 1.48 -12.85
C GLU A 256 -13.11 2.93 -13.31
N LYS A 257 -11.99 3.16 -14.01
CA LYS A 257 -11.66 4.50 -14.55
C LYS A 257 -12.74 5.08 -15.47
N THR A 258 -13.57 4.23 -16.11
CA THR A 258 -14.65 4.69 -17.00
C THR A 258 -15.85 5.26 -16.23
N LEU A 259 -15.91 5.08 -14.94
CA LEU A 259 -16.94 5.60 -14.06
C LEU A 259 -16.60 7.00 -13.52
N TRP A 260 -15.37 7.45 -13.74
CA TRP A 260 -14.87 8.74 -13.26
C TRP A 260 -14.75 9.73 -14.42
N ASN A 261 -15.20 10.99 -14.19
CA ASN A 261 -15.33 12.02 -15.24
C ASN A 261 -14.02 12.35 -15.97
N ASP A 262 -12.88 12.28 -15.26
CA ASP A 262 -11.56 12.57 -15.82
C ASP A 262 -10.79 11.30 -16.22
N GLY A 263 -11.44 10.13 -16.13
CA GLY A 263 -10.83 8.83 -16.45
C GLY A 263 -9.77 8.41 -15.45
N LYS A 264 -9.77 8.96 -14.25
CA LYS A 264 -8.84 8.65 -13.16
C LYS A 264 -9.61 8.43 -11.86
N PHE A 265 -9.06 7.59 -11.00
CA PHE A 265 -9.53 7.43 -9.63
C PHE A 265 -8.36 7.02 -8.74
N THR A 266 -8.45 7.36 -7.47
CA THR A 266 -7.43 7.02 -6.49
C THR A 266 -7.60 5.57 -6.08
N THR A 267 -6.56 4.76 -6.27
CA THR A 267 -6.55 3.35 -5.82
C THR A 267 -5.72 3.20 -4.56
N THR A 268 -4.58 3.89 -4.50
CA THR A 268 -3.66 3.80 -3.35
C THR A 268 -3.14 5.19 -2.98
N VAL A 269 -3.14 5.46 -1.68
CA VAL A 269 -2.56 6.63 -1.04
C VAL A 269 -1.55 6.20 0.01
N LEU A 270 -0.58 7.07 0.33
CA LEU A 270 0.31 6.91 1.48
C LEU A 270 -0.31 7.64 2.68
N ILE A 271 -0.54 6.90 3.75
CA ILE A 271 -1.03 7.40 5.03
C ILE A 271 0.05 7.33 6.10
N VAL A 272 -0.06 8.20 7.09
CA VAL A 272 0.75 8.16 8.32
C VAL A 272 -0.17 8.35 9.50
N SER A 273 0.05 7.64 10.62
CA SER A 273 -0.69 7.92 11.84
C SER A 273 -0.44 9.38 12.25
N ARG A 274 -1.50 10.08 12.69
CA ARG A 274 -1.37 11.49 13.07
C ARG A 274 -0.29 11.69 14.14
N ALA A 275 -0.27 10.84 15.15
CA ALA A 275 0.70 10.92 16.23
C ALA A 275 2.15 10.78 15.73
N PHE A 276 2.41 9.86 14.80
CA PHE A 276 3.75 9.67 14.22
C PHE A 276 4.17 10.88 13.37
N LEU A 277 3.26 11.40 12.54
CA LEU A 277 3.53 12.60 11.72
C LEU A 277 3.88 13.82 12.59
N GLU A 278 3.14 14.04 13.69
CA GLU A 278 3.39 15.15 14.62
C GLU A 278 4.71 14.98 15.37
N GLN A 279 5.07 13.75 15.75
CA GLN A 279 6.25 13.46 16.54
C GLN A 279 7.53 13.35 15.69
N TYR A 280 7.45 12.78 14.48
CA TYR A 280 8.62 12.44 13.66
C TYR A 280 8.48 12.91 12.19
N PRO A 281 8.22 14.22 11.98
CA PRO A 281 8.05 14.74 10.61
C PRO A 281 9.29 14.57 9.72
N GLY A 282 10.50 14.51 10.33
CA GLY A 282 11.75 14.21 9.62
C GLY A 282 11.76 12.81 9.00
N THR A 283 11.28 11.80 9.74
CA THR A 283 11.15 10.43 9.20
C THR A 283 10.12 10.36 8.07
N VAL A 284 8.99 11.07 8.21
CA VAL A 284 7.97 11.14 7.15
C VAL A 284 8.53 11.81 5.89
N ALA A 285 9.34 12.87 6.04
CA ALA A 285 10.00 13.52 4.91
C ALA A 285 10.95 12.57 4.18
N LYS A 286 11.73 11.77 4.91
CA LYS A 286 12.62 10.75 4.33
C LYS A 286 11.84 9.64 3.62
N LEU A 287 10.74 9.16 4.19
CA LEU A 287 9.85 8.21 3.52
C LEU A 287 9.31 8.78 2.21
N LEU A 288 8.84 10.04 2.21
CA LEU A 288 8.36 10.73 1.02
C LEU A 288 9.46 10.96 -0.02
N GLN A 289 10.71 11.22 0.39
CA GLN A 289 11.85 11.27 -0.54
C GLN A 289 12.07 9.92 -1.23
N GLY A 290 12.06 8.83 -0.47
CA GLY A 290 12.15 7.47 -1.02
C GLY A 290 10.99 7.15 -1.97
N HIS A 291 9.78 7.52 -1.61
CA HIS A 291 8.57 7.38 -2.42
C HIS A 291 8.69 8.12 -3.77
N LEU A 292 9.07 9.39 -3.74
CA LEU A 292 9.28 10.18 -4.95
C LEU A 292 10.41 9.61 -5.83
N ALA A 293 11.51 9.17 -5.21
CA ALA A 293 12.63 8.57 -5.93
C ALA A 293 12.21 7.26 -6.63
N GLU A 294 11.39 6.43 -5.99
CA GLU A 294 10.91 5.19 -6.61
C GLU A 294 9.91 5.46 -7.74
N LEU A 295 8.99 6.41 -7.57
CA LEU A 295 8.11 6.85 -8.65
C LEU A 295 8.89 7.37 -9.87
N ASP A 296 9.97 8.12 -9.65
CA ASP A 296 10.83 8.61 -10.71
C ASP A 296 11.54 7.46 -11.45
N LYS A 297 12.01 6.43 -10.74
CA LYS A 297 12.61 5.22 -11.34
C LYS A 297 11.58 4.44 -12.18
N ILE A 298 10.37 4.25 -11.67
CA ILE A 298 9.27 3.59 -12.40
C ILE A 298 8.94 4.35 -13.69
N ALA A 299 8.91 5.69 -13.62
CA ALA A 299 8.61 6.54 -14.77
C ALA A 299 9.75 6.56 -15.80
N ALA A 300 11.01 6.48 -15.35
CA ALA A 300 12.20 6.51 -16.21
C ALA A 300 12.33 5.24 -17.07
N ASP A 301 12.05 4.07 -16.51
CA ASP A 301 12.07 2.79 -17.23
C ASP A 301 10.93 1.88 -16.80
N PRO A 302 9.74 2.03 -17.40
CA PRO A 302 8.57 1.20 -17.08
C PRO A 302 8.78 -0.29 -17.39
N THR A 303 9.66 -0.64 -18.34
CA THR A 303 9.92 -2.05 -18.69
C THR A 303 10.76 -2.73 -17.62
N ASP A 304 11.82 -2.07 -17.17
CA ASP A 304 12.63 -2.54 -16.04
C ASP A 304 11.78 -2.59 -14.76
N ALA A 305 10.96 -1.57 -14.51
CA ALA A 305 10.04 -1.54 -13.36
C ALA A 305 9.10 -2.75 -13.34
N GLN A 306 8.53 -3.16 -14.48
CA GLN A 306 7.70 -4.38 -14.57
C GLN A 306 8.49 -5.64 -14.19
N THR A 307 9.73 -5.75 -14.66
CA THR A 307 10.60 -6.91 -14.39
C THR A 307 10.92 -7.00 -12.90
N ARG A 308 11.38 -5.89 -12.30
CA ARG A 308 11.69 -5.80 -10.86
C ARG A 308 10.44 -6.06 -10.01
N LEU A 309 9.31 -5.45 -10.38
CA LEU A 309 8.04 -5.62 -9.66
C LEU A 309 7.56 -7.08 -9.69
N ASN A 310 7.69 -7.77 -10.83
CA ASN A 310 7.33 -9.18 -10.92
C ASN A 310 8.22 -10.06 -10.04
N ALA A 311 9.52 -9.76 -9.97
CA ALA A 311 10.45 -10.45 -9.08
C ALA A 311 10.11 -10.20 -7.59
N ALA A 312 9.88 -8.92 -7.22
CA ALA A 312 9.53 -8.56 -5.85
C ALA A 312 8.19 -9.16 -5.39
N LEU A 313 7.18 -9.19 -6.27
CA LEU A 313 5.90 -9.85 -5.98
C LEU A 313 6.05 -11.37 -5.85
N ALA A 314 7.00 -11.99 -6.55
CA ALA A 314 7.26 -13.42 -6.43
C ALA A 314 7.78 -13.80 -5.04
N GLU A 315 8.56 -12.94 -4.38
CA GLU A 315 9.02 -13.16 -2.99
C GLU A 315 7.84 -13.21 -2.00
N VAL A 316 6.79 -12.41 -2.25
CA VAL A 316 5.58 -12.38 -1.41
C VAL A 316 4.64 -13.53 -1.74
N ALA A 317 4.46 -13.87 -3.03
CA ALA A 317 3.47 -14.84 -3.52
C ALA A 317 4.06 -16.24 -3.78
N GLY A 318 5.37 -16.44 -3.61
CA GLY A 318 6.07 -17.70 -3.84
C GLY A 318 6.33 -18.04 -5.31
N LYS A 319 5.85 -17.25 -6.28
CA LYS A 319 6.10 -17.40 -7.71
C LYS A 319 5.82 -16.11 -8.48
N PRO A 320 6.53 -15.85 -9.59
CA PRO A 320 6.25 -14.71 -10.44
C PRO A 320 4.90 -14.83 -11.15
N LEU A 321 4.35 -13.67 -11.54
CA LEU A 321 3.21 -13.59 -12.42
C LEU A 321 3.62 -13.97 -13.85
N ALA A 322 2.70 -14.58 -14.60
CA ALA A 322 2.93 -14.84 -16.03
C ALA A 322 3.05 -13.51 -16.81
N ASP A 323 3.86 -13.51 -17.88
CA ASP A 323 4.14 -12.32 -18.70
C ASP A 323 2.88 -11.61 -19.20
N GLY A 324 1.85 -12.36 -19.61
CA GLY A 324 0.58 -11.79 -20.02
C GLY A 324 -0.21 -11.13 -18.89
N VAL A 325 -0.01 -11.57 -17.64
CA VAL A 325 -0.63 -10.96 -16.45
C VAL A 325 0.08 -9.68 -16.10
N ILE A 326 1.41 -9.71 -15.93
CA ILE A 326 2.17 -8.52 -15.50
C ILE A 326 2.05 -7.39 -16.51
N SER A 327 2.17 -7.67 -17.81
CA SER A 327 2.07 -6.63 -18.84
C SER A 327 0.68 -6.01 -18.92
N ARG A 328 -0.40 -6.85 -18.83
CA ARG A 328 -1.76 -6.34 -18.80
C ARG A 328 -2.01 -5.49 -17.56
N ALA A 329 -1.61 -5.97 -16.40
CA ALA A 329 -1.85 -5.31 -15.12
C ALA A 329 -1.11 -3.97 -15.00
N PHE A 330 0.15 -3.92 -15.44
CA PHE A 330 0.94 -2.70 -15.39
C PHE A 330 0.38 -1.59 -16.29
N ALA A 331 -0.22 -1.97 -17.43
CA ALA A 331 -0.90 -1.03 -18.32
C ALA A 331 -2.20 -0.42 -17.74
N GLN A 332 -2.73 -0.99 -16.65
CA GLN A 332 -3.95 -0.49 -16.01
C GLN A 332 -3.66 0.49 -14.86
N ILE A 333 -2.46 0.51 -14.31
CA ILE A 333 -2.11 1.39 -13.20
C ILE A 333 -1.46 2.69 -13.69
N THR A 334 -1.51 3.71 -12.85
CA THR A 334 -0.81 4.98 -13.06
C THR A 334 -0.12 5.36 -11.73
N PRO A 335 1.16 4.99 -11.53
CA PRO A 335 1.91 5.43 -10.37
C PRO A 335 1.97 6.97 -10.31
N THR A 336 1.69 7.55 -9.14
CA THR A 336 1.59 9.00 -8.98
C THR A 336 1.72 9.42 -7.52
N TYR A 337 2.36 10.54 -7.26
CA TYR A 337 2.37 11.17 -5.94
C TYR A 337 1.13 12.06 -5.68
N ASP A 338 0.31 12.33 -6.71
CA ASP A 338 -0.91 13.12 -6.57
C ASP A 338 -2.01 12.25 -5.95
N PRO A 339 -2.55 12.62 -4.77
CA PRO A 339 -3.62 11.85 -4.14
C PRO A 339 -4.99 12.02 -4.80
N LEU A 340 -5.11 12.84 -5.86
CA LEU A 340 -6.36 13.15 -6.55
C LEU A 340 -7.44 13.63 -5.58
N ALA A 341 -7.12 14.62 -4.75
CA ALA A 341 -7.97 15.08 -3.66
C ALA A 341 -9.35 15.60 -4.09
N ASN A 342 -9.50 15.98 -5.37
CA ASN A 342 -10.78 16.34 -5.96
C ASN A 342 -11.83 15.21 -5.92
N HIS A 343 -11.41 13.95 -5.81
CA HIS A 343 -12.31 12.79 -5.73
C HIS A 343 -12.76 12.47 -4.29
N LEU A 344 -12.16 13.09 -3.28
CA LEU A 344 -12.36 12.71 -1.88
C LEU A 344 -13.83 12.83 -1.42
N ALA A 345 -14.50 13.90 -1.80
CA ALA A 345 -15.91 14.10 -1.44
C ALA A 345 -16.81 13.02 -2.05
N GLU A 346 -16.55 12.63 -3.30
CA GLU A 346 -17.27 11.55 -3.97
C GLU A 346 -17.00 10.20 -3.29
N LEU A 347 -15.75 9.87 -2.98
CA LEU A 347 -15.38 8.66 -2.25
C LEU A 347 -16.07 8.58 -0.87
N GLY A 348 -16.19 9.70 -0.16
CA GLY A 348 -16.94 9.78 1.10
C GLY A 348 -18.45 9.52 0.91
N ALA A 349 -19.04 10.11 -0.11
CA ALA A 349 -20.45 9.91 -0.46
C ALA A 349 -20.73 8.46 -0.90
N ASP A 350 -19.81 7.87 -1.67
CA ASP A 350 -19.89 6.48 -2.10
C ASP A 350 -19.85 5.50 -0.91
N GLY A 351 -19.04 5.81 0.11
CA GLY A 351 -19.03 5.05 1.35
C GLY A 351 -20.39 5.06 2.09
N VAL A 352 -21.09 6.19 2.05
CA VAL A 352 -22.45 6.28 2.61
C VAL A 352 -23.43 5.46 1.77
N LYS A 353 -23.39 5.62 0.45
CA LYS A 353 -24.26 4.88 -0.47
C LYS A 353 -24.05 3.36 -0.36
N ALA A 354 -22.80 2.93 -0.25
CA ALA A 354 -22.43 1.53 -0.05
C ALA A 354 -22.77 0.98 1.35
N GLY A 355 -23.19 1.84 2.28
CA GLY A 355 -23.53 1.47 3.66
C GLY A 355 -22.32 1.23 4.57
N THR A 356 -21.12 1.58 4.15
CA THR A 356 -19.88 1.48 4.96
C THR A 356 -19.67 2.68 5.87
N LEU A 357 -20.31 3.80 5.57
CA LEU A 357 -20.41 4.99 6.40
C LEU A 357 -21.87 5.31 6.72
N LYS A 358 -22.13 5.82 7.92
CA LYS A 358 -23.50 6.19 8.36
C LYS A 358 -23.95 7.56 7.83
N ALA A 359 -23.00 8.45 7.60
CA ALA A 359 -23.20 9.81 7.09
C ALA A 359 -21.93 10.28 6.37
N VAL A 360 -22.05 11.32 5.53
CA VAL A 360 -20.90 11.97 4.90
C VAL A 360 -20.01 12.54 6.01
N PRO A 361 -18.74 12.09 6.11
CA PRO A 361 -17.84 12.51 7.17
C PRO A 361 -17.33 13.94 6.92
N ASP A 362 -16.96 14.63 8.00
CA ASP A 362 -16.12 15.81 7.90
C ASP A 362 -14.68 15.35 7.59
N LEU A 363 -14.18 15.72 6.42
CA LEU A 363 -12.85 15.34 5.91
C LEU A 363 -11.88 16.53 5.87
N ALA A 364 -12.22 17.66 6.53
CA ALA A 364 -11.53 18.94 6.35
C ALA A 364 -10.01 18.93 6.65
N GLN A 365 -9.46 17.95 7.34
CA GLN A 365 -8.05 17.87 7.69
C GLN A 365 -7.44 16.50 7.40
N ILE A 366 -8.04 15.72 6.48
CA ILE A 366 -7.53 14.36 6.20
C ILE A 366 -6.18 14.38 5.48
N TYR A 367 -5.92 15.43 4.64
CA TYR A 367 -4.64 15.61 3.97
C TYR A 367 -3.67 16.47 4.78
N ASP A 368 -2.39 16.08 4.76
CA ASP A 368 -1.26 16.92 5.13
C ASP A 368 -0.16 16.78 4.05
N LEU A 369 -0.21 17.67 3.08
CA LEU A 369 0.69 17.65 1.91
C LEU A 369 1.86 18.63 2.03
N ARG A 370 2.02 19.30 3.19
CA ARG A 370 3.06 20.31 3.40
C ARG A 370 4.47 19.79 3.15
N ILE A 371 4.78 18.59 3.67
CA ILE A 371 6.10 17.99 3.50
C ILE A 371 6.28 17.58 2.03
N LEU A 372 5.29 16.92 1.44
CA LEU A 372 5.33 16.53 0.03
C LEU A 372 5.56 17.74 -0.87
N ASN A 373 4.78 18.80 -0.72
CA ASN A 373 4.88 20.01 -1.55
C ASN A 373 6.22 20.72 -1.39
N LYS A 374 6.81 20.73 -0.20
CA LYS A 374 8.19 21.21 0.01
C LYS A 374 9.21 20.39 -0.79
N LEU A 375 9.09 19.07 -0.77
CA LEU A 375 9.98 18.17 -1.53
C LEU A 375 9.79 18.33 -3.03
N LEU A 376 8.53 18.42 -3.51
CA LEU A 376 8.22 18.67 -4.91
C LEU A 376 8.81 20.00 -5.39
N ALA A 377 8.66 21.08 -4.60
CA ALA A 377 9.23 22.37 -4.93
C ALA A 377 10.77 22.33 -5.01
N ALA A 378 11.42 21.65 -4.07
CA ALA A 378 12.88 21.45 -4.10
C ALA A 378 13.36 20.66 -5.33
N ALA A 379 12.52 19.73 -5.83
CA ALA A 379 12.76 18.95 -7.05
C ALA A 379 12.30 19.67 -8.34
N GLY A 380 11.81 20.89 -8.28
CA GLY A 380 11.27 21.63 -9.43
C GLY A 380 9.98 21.03 -10.01
N LYS A 381 9.29 20.20 -9.22
CA LYS A 381 8.02 19.56 -9.59
C LYS A 381 6.84 20.44 -9.15
N LYS A 382 5.68 20.24 -9.80
CA LYS A 382 4.46 20.96 -9.44
C LYS A 382 3.92 20.46 -8.09
N PRO A 383 3.45 21.37 -7.21
CA PRO A 383 2.77 20.97 -6.00
C PRO A 383 1.45 20.27 -6.31
N VAL A 384 0.97 19.49 -5.37
CA VAL A 384 -0.35 18.85 -5.40
C VAL A 384 -1.31 19.56 -4.44
N SER A 385 -2.59 19.52 -4.76
CA SER A 385 -3.63 20.16 -3.96
C SER A 385 -4.31 19.18 -3.01
N ALA A 386 -4.64 19.66 -1.82
CA ALA A 386 -5.51 18.97 -0.87
C ALA A 386 -7.01 19.14 -1.20
N GLY A 387 -7.37 19.87 -2.26
CA GLY A 387 -8.76 20.09 -2.68
C GLY A 387 -9.65 20.76 -1.63
N GLY A 388 -9.06 21.49 -0.68
CA GLY A 388 -9.76 22.06 0.47
C GLY A 388 -9.95 21.11 1.66
N PHE A 389 -9.39 19.90 1.60
CA PHE A 389 -9.52 18.87 2.65
C PHE A 389 -8.28 18.73 3.53
N GLY A 390 -7.44 19.77 3.62
CA GLY A 390 -6.25 19.71 4.48
C GLY A 390 -5.25 20.82 4.23
N GLN A 391 -4.00 20.54 4.59
CA GLN A 391 -2.88 21.46 4.53
C GLN A 391 -2.01 21.15 3.30
N GLU A 392 -1.52 22.23 2.62
CA GLU A 392 -0.71 22.17 1.40
C GLU A 392 0.71 22.72 1.62
#